data_e7a4005a2e0d537399aa5231e22ecd2d
#
_entry.id   e7a4005a2e0d537399aa5231e22ecd2d
#
_cell.length_a   1.000
_cell.length_b   1.000
_cell.length_c   1.000
_cell.angle_alpha   90.00
_cell.angle_beta   90.00
_cell.angle_gamma   90.00
#
_symmetry.space_group_name_H-M   'P 1'
#
loop_
_entity.id
_entity.type
_entity.pdbx_description
1 polymer ?
#
loop_
_entity_poly.entity_id
_entity_poly.type
_entity_poly.pdbx_seq_one_letter_code
_entity_poly.pdbx_strand_id
1 'polypeptide(L)'
;MKPAILRALALTPLCVALSAAAVTPKPPYFNHKDWSMVCDNTGTCRVDAYEADEGTGGSLLLTRKAGPDAPVTAMIRLGEMDDDAKPSKGPMRLEIDGKDTGMLKENKQDETWELNDAQTAAVINAVKGRGNVVFASDNRRFTLSAAGASAVLLKMDDVQGRIGTPGALMKKGNKPESAVPAPIAAPVIHAAAVSDAQPATLTGAALATLLPRLEATKLDGDSCDGLTDETLRNEPVTVTPLSNGKALVSATCWRAAYNEGEGYWVIDEALKG
;
A
#
# COMPACT_ATOMS: atom_id res chain seq x y z
N MET A 1 -65.15 -20.39 -48.35
CA MET A 1 -64.58 -19.53 -47.29
C MET A 1 -63.54 -20.32 -46.51
N LYS A 2 -62.25 -20.03 -46.68
CA LYS A 2 -61.12 -20.66 -45.95
C LYS A 2 -60.63 -19.70 -44.87
N PRO A 3 -60.40 -20.12 -43.62
CA PRO A 3 -59.85 -19.24 -42.62
C PRO A 3 -58.32 -19.07 -42.76
N ALA A 4 -57.86 -17.87 -42.67
CA ALA A 4 -56.44 -17.50 -42.67
C ALA A 4 -55.87 -17.71 -41.24
N ILE A 5 -54.81 -18.52 -41.15
CA ILE A 5 -54.10 -18.77 -39.91
C ILE A 5 -53.00 -17.66 -39.78
N LEU A 6 -53.19 -16.75 -38.83
CA LEU A 6 -52.18 -15.77 -38.43
C LEU A 6 -51.11 -16.48 -37.55
N ARG A 7 -49.87 -16.57 -38.05
CA ARG A 7 -48.74 -17.02 -37.24
C ARG A 7 -48.15 -15.79 -36.56
N ALA A 8 -48.27 -15.75 -35.24
CA ALA A 8 -47.57 -14.80 -34.39
C ALA A 8 -46.08 -15.19 -34.24
N LEU A 9 -45.20 -14.36 -34.76
CA LEU A 9 -43.74 -14.46 -34.46
C LEU A 9 -43.51 -13.92 -33.03
N ALA A 10 -43.10 -14.77 -32.13
CA ALA A 10 -42.62 -14.38 -30.82
C ALA A 10 -41.15 -13.92 -30.93
N LEU A 11 -40.90 -12.62 -30.83
CA LEU A 11 -39.54 -12.07 -30.64
C LEU A 11 -39.13 -12.31 -29.18
N THR A 12 -38.19 -13.20 -28.93
CA THR A 12 -37.49 -13.33 -27.63
C THR A 12 -36.39 -12.25 -27.53
N PRO A 13 -36.40 -11.40 -26.51
CA PRO A 13 -35.31 -10.46 -26.31
C PRO A 13 -34.08 -11.22 -25.84
N LEU A 14 -32.99 -11.14 -26.62
CA LEU A 14 -31.68 -11.63 -26.24
C LEU A 14 -31.06 -10.62 -25.26
N CYS A 15 -31.13 -10.89 -23.95
CA CYS A 15 -30.43 -10.14 -22.94
C CYS A 15 -28.92 -10.47 -23.01
N VAL A 16 -28.16 -9.63 -23.69
CA VAL A 16 -26.69 -9.66 -23.60
C VAL A 16 -26.29 -9.08 -22.24
N ALA A 17 -25.90 -9.96 -21.31
CA ALA A 17 -25.28 -9.54 -20.08
C ALA A 17 -23.87 -8.98 -20.40
N LEU A 18 -23.74 -7.65 -20.47
CA LEU A 18 -22.42 -7.01 -20.45
C LEU A 18 -21.78 -7.27 -19.06
N SER A 19 -20.82 -8.18 -19.01
CA SER A 19 -19.92 -8.30 -17.86
C SER A 19 -19.03 -7.05 -17.85
N ALA A 20 -19.42 -6.03 -17.08
CA ALA A 20 -18.53 -4.92 -16.78
C ALA A 20 -17.38 -5.50 -15.96
N ALA A 21 -16.19 -5.58 -16.55
CA ALA A 21 -14.96 -5.80 -15.79
C ALA A 21 -14.88 -4.68 -14.74
N ALA A 22 -14.92 -5.03 -13.46
CA ALA A 22 -14.76 -4.08 -12.37
C ALA A 22 -13.34 -3.56 -12.45
N VAL A 23 -13.17 -2.36 -12.97
CA VAL A 23 -11.90 -1.61 -12.84
C VAL A 23 -11.73 -1.37 -11.35
N THR A 24 -10.78 -2.06 -10.72
CA THR A 24 -10.40 -1.77 -9.33
C THR A 24 -9.88 -0.33 -9.28
N PRO A 25 -10.57 0.58 -8.56
CA PRO A 25 -10.08 1.95 -8.49
C PRO A 25 -8.71 1.94 -7.83
N LYS A 26 -7.75 2.64 -8.46
CA LYS A 26 -6.40 2.80 -7.90
C LYS A 26 -6.54 3.40 -6.49
N PRO A 27 -5.86 2.83 -5.48
CA PRO A 27 -5.91 3.36 -4.11
C PRO A 27 -5.58 4.86 -4.11
N PRO A 28 -6.34 5.68 -3.36
CA PRO A 28 -6.06 7.10 -3.27
C PRO A 28 -4.65 7.34 -2.72
N TYR A 29 -3.83 8.02 -3.49
CA TYR A 29 -2.51 8.49 -3.10
C TYR A 29 -2.46 10.01 -3.26
N PHE A 30 -1.88 10.70 -2.28
CA PHE A 30 -1.70 12.16 -2.33
C PHE A 30 -0.46 12.55 -1.55
N ASN A 31 0.40 13.37 -2.13
CA ASN A 31 1.54 13.95 -1.43
C ASN A 31 1.55 15.46 -1.54
N HIS A 32 2.07 16.12 -0.53
CA HIS A 32 2.33 17.54 -0.54
C HIS A 32 3.49 17.87 0.39
N LYS A 33 4.61 18.36 -0.19
CA LYS A 33 5.86 18.64 0.53
C LYS A 33 6.34 17.40 1.31
N ASP A 34 6.51 17.52 2.62
CA ASP A 34 7.10 16.52 3.50
C ASP A 34 6.07 15.50 4.03
N TRP A 35 4.84 15.56 3.52
CA TRP A 35 3.72 14.69 3.92
C TRP A 35 3.16 13.93 2.73
N SER A 36 2.88 12.65 2.92
CA SER A 36 2.17 11.84 1.94
C SER A 36 1.06 10.99 2.57
N MET A 37 0.13 10.54 1.76
CA MET A 37 -0.99 9.72 2.19
C MET A 37 -1.30 8.64 1.16
N VAL A 38 -1.61 7.46 1.67
CA VAL A 38 -2.17 6.36 0.88
C VAL A 38 -3.34 5.73 1.65
N CYS A 39 -4.40 5.34 0.94
CA CYS A 39 -5.47 4.57 1.55
C CYS A 39 -5.57 3.21 0.86
N ASP A 40 -5.77 2.15 1.64
CA ASP A 40 -5.95 0.80 1.12
C ASP A 40 -7.39 0.56 0.61
N ASN A 41 -7.62 -0.65 0.09
CA ASN A 41 -8.91 -1.07 -0.45
C ASN A 41 -10.02 -1.22 0.59
N THR A 42 -9.69 -1.16 1.88
CA THR A 42 -10.69 -1.12 2.97
C THR A 42 -11.09 0.29 3.35
N GLY A 43 -10.42 1.30 2.78
CA GLY A 43 -10.58 2.70 3.12
C GLY A 43 -9.77 3.14 4.35
N THR A 44 -8.88 2.28 4.87
CA THR A 44 -7.92 2.66 5.90
C THR A 44 -6.86 3.54 5.27
N CYS A 45 -6.65 4.74 5.81
CA CYS A 45 -5.65 5.68 5.33
C CYS A 45 -4.44 5.73 6.25
N ARG A 46 -3.25 5.82 5.63
CA ARG A 46 -1.97 6.02 6.30
C ARG A 46 -1.35 7.29 5.78
N VAL A 47 -0.84 8.09 6.69
CA VAL A 47 -0.13 9.33 6.40
C VAL A 47 1.26 9.22 6.98
N ASP A 48 2.25 9.39 6.16
CA ASP A 48 3.64 9.50 6.57
C ASP A 48 4.11 10.96 6.48
N ALA A 49 4.96 11.32 7.42
CA ALA A 49 5.55 12.64 7.51
C ALA A 49 7.00 12.54 7.97
N TYR A 50 7.84 13.41 7.42
CA TYR A 50 9.27 13.35 7.58
C TYR A 50 9.83 14.57 8.31
N GLU A 51 11.12 14.57 8.53
CA GLU A 51 11.86 15.62 9.17
C GLU A 51 11.89 16.90 8.32
N ALA A 52 12.05 18.05 8.98
CA ALA A 52 12.06 19.35 8.32
C ALA A 52 13.33 19.61 7.50
N ASP A 53 14.46 19.01 7.90
CA ASP A 53 15.76 19.12 7.27
C ASP A 53 16.35 17.73 7.02
N GLU A 54 17.42 17.62 6.25
CA GLU A 54 18.18 16.36 6.08
C GLU A 54 18.86 15.98 7.41
N GLY A 55 18.05 15.46 8.31
CA GLY A 55 18.43 15.18 9.67
C GLY A 55 18.58 13.69 9.99
N THR A 56 18.04 13.25 11.11
CA THR A 56 18.21 11.90 11.66
C THR A 56 17.40 10.80 10.95
N GLY A 57 16.73 11.13 9.85
CA GLY A 57 15.95 10.14 9.08
C GLY A 57 14.69 9.65 9.78
N GLY A 58 14.12 10.42 10.71
CA GLY A 58 12.89 10.05 11.40
C GLY A 58 11.63 10.21 10.56
N SER A 59 10.60 9.41 10.89
CA SER A 59 9.28 9.51 10.29
C SER A 59 8.16 9.35 11.32
N LEU A 60 7.04 10.03 11.08
CA LEU A 60 5.77 9.85 11.78
C LEU A 60 4.80 9.12 10.86
N LEU A 61 4.17 8.07 11.36
CA LEU A 61 3.06 7.38 10.68
C LEU A 61 1.77 7.63 11.44
N LEU A 62 0.78 8.27 10.79
CA LEU A 62 -0.59 8.34 11.26
C LEU A 62 -1.43 7.29 10.53
N THR A 63 -2.24 6.54 11.26
CA THR A 63 -3.16 5.56 10.67
C THR A 63 -4.59 5.86 11.13
N ARG A 64 -5.54 5.89 10.19
CA ARG A 64 -6.97 6.00 10.48
C ARG A 64 -7.76 4.99 9.69
N LYS A 65 -8.48 4.12 10.37
CA LYS A 65 -9.40 3.18 9.73
C LYS A 65 -10.60 3.93 9.12
N ALA A 66 -11.22 3.34 8.10
CA ALA A 66 -12.50 3.81 7.61
C ALA A 66 -13.62 3.59 8.65
N GLY A 67 -14.77 4.22 8.44
CA GLY A 67 -15.93 4.09 9.31
C GLY A 67 -16.09 5.23 10.28
N PRO A 68 -17.30 5.41 10.85
CA PRO A 68 -17.58 6.44 11.85
C PRO A 68 -16.72 6.22 13.11
N ASP A 69 -16.48 7.28 13.85
CA ASP A 69 -15.79 7.30 15.16
C ASP A 69 -14.40 6.66 15.21
N ALA A 70 -13.80 6.30 14.06
CA ALA A 70 -12.49 5.69 14.03
C ALA A 70 -11.41 6.69 14.51
N PRO A 71 -10.61 6.36 15.54
CA PRO A 71 -9.54 7.21 16.03
C PRO A 71 -8.36 7.25 15.03
N VAL A 72 -7.51 8.26 15.18
CA VAL A 72 -6.19 8.28 14.56
C VAL A 72 -5.20 7.71 15.54
N THR A 73 -4.41 6.74 15.13
CA THR A 73 -3.24 6.26 15.87
C THR A 73 -1.97 6.84 15.26
N ALA A 74 -0.94 7.02 16.08
CA ALA A 74 0.33 7.58 15.65
C ALA A 74 1.49 6.78 16.20
N MET A 75 2.51 6.58 15.37
CA MET A 75 3.81 6.06 15.78
C MET A 75 4.94 6.80 15.08
N ILE A 76 6.10 6.80 15.69
CA ILE A 76 7.33 7.27 15.05
C ILE A 76 8.33 6.14 14.88
N ARG A 77 9.15 6.28 13.86
CA ARG A 77 10.35 5.49 13.66
C ARG A 77 11.52 6.45 13.43
N LEU A 78 12.67 6.14 14.02
CA LEU A 78 13.91 6.83 13.71
C LEU A 78 14.69 5.97 12.73
N GLY A 79 15.13 6.57 11.62
CA GLY A 79 16.01 5.90 10.66
C GLY A 79 17.41 5.70 11.23
N GLU A 80 18.11 4.73 10.71
CA GLU A 80 19.56 4.63 10.87
C GLU A 80 20.20 5.58 9.88
N MET A 81 21.05 6.49 10.36
CA MET A 81 21.68 7.50 9.50
C MET A 81 23.01 7.05 8.92
N ASP A 82 23.74 6.19 9.64
CA ASP A 82 25.04 5.67 9.27
C ASP A 82 25.25 4.31 9.94
N ASP A 83 26.05 3.44 9.34
CA ASP A 83 26.46 2.13 9.91
C ASP A 83 27.12 2.28 11.29
N ASP A 84 27.65 3.47 11.61
CA ASP A 84 28.28 3.81 12.89
C ASP A 84 27.32 4.50 13.88
N ALA A 85 26.08 4.80 13.52
CA ALA A 85 25.13 5.46 14.39
C ALA A 85 24.71 4.52 15.52
N LYS A 86 24.97 4.94 16.76
CA LYS A 86 24.54 4.16 17.94
C LYS A 86 23.02 4.15 18.02
N PRO A 87 22.40 2.97 18.29
CA PRO A 87 20.97 2.89 18.54
C PRO A 87 20.53 3.90 19.56
N SER A 88 19.36 4.49 19.40
CA SER A 88 18.80 5.39 20.41
C SER A 88 18.67 4.63 21.73
N LYS A 89 19.29 5.17 22.77
CA LYS A 89 19.19 4.63 24.13
C LYS A 89 18.35 5.59 24.97
N GLY A 90 17.47 5.05 25.77
CA GLY A 90 16.62 5.83 26.64
C GLY A 90 15.21 6.09 26.10
N PRO A 91 14.33 6.64 26.95
CA PRO A 91 12.94 6.87 26.60
C PRO A 91 12.81 7.98 25.56
N MET A 92 11.97 7.74 24.54
CA MET A 92 11.57 8.76 23.59
C MET A 92 10.53 9.69 24.20
N ARG A 93 10.75 11.00 24.10
CA ARG A 93 9.86 12.05 24.61
C ARG A 93 9.31 12.88 23.46
N LEU A 94 8.10 13.37 23.66
CA LEU A 94 7.46 14.34 22.76
C LEU A 94 7.48 15.73 23.37
N GLU A 95 8.04 16.68 22.65
CA GLU A 95 8.01 18.12 22.95
C GLU A 95 7.15 18.83 21.91
N ILE A 96 6.27 19.72 22.35
CA ILE A 96 5.49 20.60 21.47
C ILE A 96 5.73 22.04 21.92
N ASP A 97 6.24 22.88 21.01
CA ASP A 97 6.61 24.28 21.27
C ASP A 97 7.54 24.41 22.48
N GLY A 98 8.48 23.47 22.63
CA GLY A 98 9.44 23.40 23.74
C GLY A 98 8.87 22.88 25.05
N LYS A 99 7.62 22.46 25.09
CA LYS A 99 6.98 21.88 26.27
C LYS A 99 6.96 20.35 26.19
N ASP A 100 7.57 19.69 27.17
CA ASP A 100 7.50 18.22 27.31
C ASP A 100 6.05 17.75 27.54
N THR A 101 5.58 16.85 26.69
CA THR A 101 4.26 16.22 26.78
C THR A 101 4.32 14.77 27.27
N GLY A 102 5.50 14.30 27.68
CA GLY A 102 5.73 12.99 28.25
C GLY A 102 6.40 11.99 27.33
N MET A 103 6.63 10.81 27.86
CA MET A 103 7.27 9.69 27.17
C MET A 103 6.33 8.99 26.21
N LEU A 104 6.88 8.48 25.12
CA LEU A 104 6.20 7.58 24.20
C LEU A 104 6.35 6.13 24.67
N LYS A 105 5.43 5.29 24.23
CA LYS A 105 5.48 3.85 24.51
C LYS A 105 6.35 3.15 23.44
N GLU A 106 7.45 2.56 23.87
CA GLU A 106 8.33 1.80 22.97
C GLU A 106 7.70 0.46 22.56
N ASN A 107 7.75 0.17 21.27
CA ASN A 107 7.53 -1.16 20.71
C ASN A 107 8.88 -1.72 20.24
N LYS A 108 9.47 -2.59 21.09
CA LYS A 108 10.80 -3.15 20.86
C LYS A 108 10.87 -4.11 19.67
N GLN A 109 9.75 -4.74 19.33
CA GLN A 109 9.71 -5.70 18.22
C GLN A 109 9.83 -4.99 16.87
N ASP A 110 9.18 -3.84 16.74
CA ASP A 110 9.11 -3.10 15.48
C ASP A 110 10.06 -1.87 15.46
N GLU A 111 10.79 -1.65 16.56
CA GLU A 111 11.68 -0.49 16.74
C GLU A 111 10.98 0.85 16.52
N THR A 112 9.76 0.96 17.03
CA THR A 112 8.90 2.14 16.93
C THR A 112 8.47 2.65 18.30
N TRP A 113 7.96 3.88 18.34
CA TRP A 113 7.38 4.47 19.55
C TRP A 113 5.96 4.92 19.25
N GLU A 114 5.02 4.44 20.05
CA GLU A 114 3.60 4.74 19.93
C GLU A 114 3.23 6.00 20.73
N LEU A 115 2.43 6.85 20.13
CA LEU A 115 1.79 7.98 20.81
C LEU A 115 0.45 7.55 21.40
N ASN A 116 0.12 8.01 22.60
CA ASN A 116 -1.23 7.89 23.10
C ASN A 116 -2.19 8.88 22.42
N ASP A 117 -3.50 8.75 22.67
CA ASP A 117 -4.54 9.57 22.02
C ASP A 117 -4.33 11.08 22.25
N ALA A 118 -3.95 11.48 23.47
CA ALA A 118 -3.69 12.87 23.82
C ALA A 118 -2.47 13.43 23.08
N GLN A 119 -1.39 12.66 23.02
CA GLN A 119 -0.17 13.00 22.28
C GLN A 119 -0.44 13.07 20.76
N THR A 120 -1.18 12.11 20.22
CA THR A 120 -1.60 12.11 18.81
C THR A 120 -2.41 13.36 18.46
N ALA A 121 -3.41 13.70 19.27
CA ALA A 121 -4.21 14.90 19.08
C ALA A 121 -3.36 16.18 19.19
N ALA A 122 -2.42 16.23 20.14
CA ALA A 122 -1.52 17.36 20.32
C ALA A 122 -0.60 17.56 19.11
N VAL A 123 0.00 16.50 18.57
CA VAL A 123 0.81 16.54 17.35
C VAL A 123 0.00 17.06 16.17
N ILE A 124 -1.20 16.48 15.91
CA ILE A 124 -2.08 16.90 14.82
C ILE A 124 -2.44 18.38 14.95
N ASN A 125 -2.73 18.86 16.15
CA ASN A 125 -3.05 20.27 16.37
C ASN A 125 -1.85 21.17 16.17
N ALA A 126 -0.66 20.77 16.62
CA ALA A 126 0.56 21.55 16.46
C ALA A 126 0.93 21.73 14.96
N VAL A 127 0.99 20.64 14.18
CA VAL A 127 1.35 20.70 12.75
C VAL A 127 0.34 21.49 11.90
N LYS A 128 -0.94 21.55 12.30
CA LYS A 128 -1.95 22.40 11.67
C LYS A 128 -1.67 23.89 11.90
N GLY A 129 -1.23 24.24 13.12
CA GLY A 129 -0.90 25.59 13.53
C GLY A 129 0.56 26.00 13.22
N ARG A 130 1.35 25.15 12.57
CA ARG A 130 2.80 25.31 12.38
C ARG A 130 3.58 25.37 13.71
N GLY A 131 3.08 24.68 14.74
CA GLY A 131 3.81 24.47 15.98
C GLY A 131 5.02 23.57 15.77
N ASN A 132 6.03 23.74 16.62
CA ASN A 132 7.24 22.93 16.59
C ASN A 132 7.00 21.62 17.33
N VAL A 133 7.12 20.50 16.62
CA VAL A 133 6.96 19.14 17.18
C VAL A 133 8.30 18.44 17.13
N VAL A 134 8.78 18.02 18.28
CA VAL A 134 10.09 17.37 18.41
C VAL A 134 9.95 16.06 19.20
N PHE A 135 10.54 15.03 18.65
CA PHE A 135 10.74 13.76 19.33
C PHE A 135 12.20 13.65 19.74
N ALA A 136 12.48 13.44 21.01
CA ALA A 136 13.82 13.45 21.56
C ALA A 136 14.08 12.28 22.48
N SER A 137 15.28 11.70 22.40
CA SER A 137 15.88 10.76 23.35
C SER A 137 17.23 11.30 23.79
N ASP A 138 18.00 10.54 24.56
CA ASP A 138 19.28 10.99 25.12
C ASP A 138 20.31 11.44 24.07
N ASN A 139 20.29 10.83 22.89
CA ASN A 139 21.29 11.05 21.84
C ASN A 139 20.69 11.36 20.46
N ARG A 140 19.36 11.46 20.31
CA ARG A 140 18.69 11.69 19.02
C ARG A 140 17.56 12.69 19.18
N ARG A 141 17.41 13.53 18.17
CA ARG A 141 16.35 14.52 18.10
C ARG A 141 15.78 14.56 16.69
N PHE A 142 14.48 14.37 16.57
CA PHE A 142 13.74 14.40 15.32
C PHE A 142 12.73 15.54 15.37
N THR A 143 12.87 16.51 14.46
CA THR A 143 11.93 17.63 14.33
C THR A 143 11.01 17.38 13.16
N LEU A 144 9.71 17.19 13.44
CA LEU A 144 8.71 16.91 12.44
C LEU A 144 8.41 18.15 11.60
N SER A 145 8.49 18.03 10.28
CA SER A 145 8.04 19.10 9.39
C SER A 145 6.53 19.31 9.46
N ALA A 146 6.09 20.57 9.59
CA ALA A 146 4.68 20.93 9.43
C ALA A 146 4.32 21.26 7.96
N ALA A 147 5.30 21.27 7.06
CA ALA A 147 5.10 21.65 5.67
C ALA A 147 4.31 20.57 4.90
N GLY A 148 3.09 20.88 4.50
CA GLY A 148 2.20 19.92 3.81
C GLY A 148 1.13 19.31 4.69
N ALA A 149 1.31 19.27 6.01
CA ALA A 149 0.41 18.63 6.97
C ALA A 149 -1.08 18.93 6.73
N SER A 150 -1.43 20.22 6.68
CA SER A 150 -2.83 20.64 6.52
C SER A 150 -3.48 20.15 5.22
N ALA A 151 -2.73 20.11 4.12
CA ALA A 151 -3.25 19.65 2.84
C ALA A 151 -3.49 18.14 2.85
N VAL A 152 -2.54 17.36 3.38
CA VAL A 152 -2.63 15.91 3.43
C VAL A 152 -3.70 15.44 4.43
N LEU A 153 -3.78 16.05 5.62
CA LEU A 153 -4.82 15.75 6.60
C LEU A 153 -6.23 16.13 6.10
N LEU A 154 -6.35 17.24 5.36
CA LEU A 154 -7.62 17.59 4.71
C LEU A 154 -8.00 16.57 3.63
N LYS A 155 -7.02 16.08 2.86
CA LYS A 155 -7.26 15.04 1.85
C LYS A 155 -7.66 13.71 2.48
N MET A 156 -7.09 13.36 3.64
CA MET A 156 -7.51 12.19 4.41
C MET A 156 -8.98 12.30 4.86
N ASP A 157 -9.38 13.44 5.40
CA ASP A 157 -10.79 13.71 5.76
C ASP A 157 -11.72 13.61 4.54
N ASP A 158 -11.29 14.14 3.39
CA ASP A 158 -12.04 14.13 2.13
C ASP A 158 -12.28 12.70 1.64
N VAL A 159 -11.22 11.92 1.49
CA VAL A 159 -11.28 10.52 1.02
C VAL A 159 -12.14 9.65 1.93
N GLN A 160 -12.07 9.87 3.24
CA GLN A 160 -12.86 9.13 4.22
C GLN A 160 -14.28 9.70 4.43
N GLY A 161 -14.69 10.77 3.70
CA GLY A 161 -16.00 11.38 3.82
C GLY A 161 -16.27 12.09 5.14
N ARG A 162 -15.22 12.53 5.86
CA ARG A 162 -15.30 13.11 7.21
C ARG A 162 -15.44 14.62 7.24
N ILE A 163 -15.25 15.30 6.13
CA ILE A 163 -15.37 16.78 6.08
C ILE A 163 -16.76 17.21 6.61
N GLY A 164 -16.74 18.09 7.59
CA GLY A 164 -17.96 18.62 8.24
C GLY A 164 -18.46 17.78 9.41
N THR A 165 -17.81 16.66 9.78
CA THR A 165 -18.14 15.90 10.99
C THR A 165 -17.35 16.42 12.20
N PRO A 166 -17.79 16.12 13.44
CA PRO A 166 -17.00 16.41 14.65
C PRO A 166 -15.62 15.71 14.65
N GLY A 167 -15.52 14.52 14.07
CA GLY A 167 -14.31 13.72 13.97
C GLY A 167 -13.35 14.14 12.85
N ALA A 168 -13.69 15.10 12.00
CA ALA A 168 -12.77 15.62 10.99
C ALA A 168 -11.51 16.22 11.62
N LEU A 169 -10.34 15.99 11.01
CA LEU A 169 -9.08 16.54 11.50
C LEU A 169 -8.96 18.03 11.16
N MET A 170 -9.40 18.42 9.96
CA MET A 170 -9.21 19.78 9.44
C MET A 170 -10.48 20.60 9.45
N LYS A 171 -11.55 20.15 8.82
CA LYS A 171 -12.81 20.91 8.70
C LYS A 171 -13.90 20.23 9.52
N LYS A 172 -13.90 20.49 10.82
CA LYS A 172 -14.94 20.04 11.75
C LYS A 172 -16.27 20.74 11.47
N GLY A 173 -17.37 20.07 11.80
CA GLY A 173 -18.72 20.60 11.67
C GLY A 173 -19.73 19.74 12.41
N ASN A 174 -21.02 19.91 12.07
CA ASN A 174 -22.13 19.27 12.76
C ASN A 174 -22.75 18.09 11.96
N LYS A 175 -22.13 17.69 10.85
CA LYS A 175 -22.54 16.49 10.11
C LYS A 175 -22.37 15.28 11.04
N PRO A 176 -23.40 14.44 11.24
CA PRO A 176 -23.30 13.32 12.17
C PRO A 176 -22.20 12.32 11.74
N GLU A 177 -21.47 11.75 12.70
CA GLU A 177 -20.45 10.74 12.43
C GLU A 177 -21.00 9.51 11.70
N SER A 178 -22.27 9.16 11.95
CA SER A 178 -22.98 8.08 11.23
C SER A 178 -23.12 8.31 9.72
N ALA A 179 -22.86 9.52 9.23
CA ALA A 179 -22.81 9.82 7.79
C ALA A 179 -21.43 9.52 7.15
N VAL A 180 -20.43 9.17 7.94
CA VAL A 180 -19.14 8.69 7.43
C VAL A 180 -19.32 7.30 6.81
N PRO A 181 -18.84 7.05 5.59
CA PRO A 181 -18.95 5.74 4.95
C PRO A 181 -18.37 4.61 5.80
N ALA A 182 -19.06 3.48 5.83
CA ALA A 182 -18.56 2.28 6.50
C ALA A 182 -17.28 1.75 5.85
N PRO A 183 -16.44 1.01 6.58
CA PRO A 183 -15.29 0.32 6.00
C PRO A 183 -15.73 -0.63 4.88
N ILE A 184 -14.91 -0.73 3.84
CA ILE A 184 -15.06 -1.76 2.83
C ILE A 184 -14.48 -3.06 3.40
N ALA A 185 -15.25 -4.13 3.37
CA ALA A 185 -14.76 -5.44 3.83
C ALA A 185 -13.55 -5.87 2.99
N ALA A 186 -12.51 -6.37 3.66
CA ALA A 186 -11.39 -6.97 2.96
C ALA A 186 -11.87 -8.17 2.14
N PRO A 187 -11.37 -8.36 0.92
CA PRO A 187 -11.75 -9.51 0.12
C PRO A 187 -11.33 -10.81 0.82
N VAL A 188 -12.23 -11.78 0.84
CA VAL A 188 -11.90 -13.11 1.32
C VAL A 188 -11.22 -13.86 0.17
N ILE A 189 -9.94 -14.17 0.35
CA ILE A 189 -9.18 -14.95 -0.62
C ILE A 189 -9.27 -16.42 -0.18
N HIS A 190 -9.97 -17.21 -0.98
CA HIS A 190 -9.98 -18.65 -0.81
C HIS A 190 -8.70 -19.21 -1.43
N ALA A 191 -7.83 -19.77 -0.60
CA ALA A 191 -6.62 -20.42 -1.09
C ALA A 191 -7.00 -21.56 -2.03
N ALA A 192 -6.37 -21.60 -3.21
CA ALA A 192 -6.48 -22.77 -4.09
C ALA A 192 -5.81 -23.98 -3.42
N ALA A 193 -6.20 -25.18 -3.83
CA ALA A 193 -5.50 -26.38 -3.38
C ALA A 193 -4.01 -26.27 -3.72
N VAL A 194 -3.16 -26.45 -2.70
CA VAL A 194 -1.69 -26.38 -2.89
C VAL A 194 -1.24 -27.67 -3.58
N SER A 195 -0.34 -27.54 -4.56
CA SER A 195 0.34 -28.68 -5.17
C SER A 195 1.40 -29.23 -4.19
N ASP A 196 1.47 -30.55 -4.04
CA ASP A 196 2.55 -31.21 -3.29
C ASP A 196 3.86 -31.29 -4.08
N ALA A 197 3.84 -30.94 -5.36
CA ALA A 197 5.01 -30.95 -6.22
C ALA A 197 5.95 -29.79 -5.85
N GLN A 198 7.25 -30.10 -5.78
CA GLN A 198 8.27 -29.13 -5.42
C GLN A 198 8.59 -28.19 -6.59
N PRO A 199 8.96 -26.94 -6.33
CA PRO A 199 9.50 -26.06 -7.35
C PRO A 199 10.69 -26.68 -8.08
N ALA A 200 10.77 -26.48 -9.38
CA ALA A 200 11.86 -26.91 -10.22
C ALA A 200 12.60 -25.69 -10.80
N THR A 201 13.89 -25.87 -11.04
CA THR A 201 14.74 -24.86 -11.67
C THR A 201 15.01 -25.26 -13.11
N LEU A 202 14.70 -24.36 -14.06
CA LEU A 202 15.00 -24.56 -15.48
C LEU A 202 16.29 -23.87 -15.86
N THR A 203 17.13 -24.58 -16.57
CA THR A 203 18.40 -24.10 -17.14
C THR A 203 18.61 -24.68 -18.54
N GLY A 204 19.60 -24.20 -19.29
CA GLY A 204 20.02 -24.75 -20.56
C GLY A 204 18.89 -24.85 -21.59
N ALA A 205 18.73 -26.01 -22.22
CA ALA A 205 17.77 -26.21 -23.32
C ALA A 205 16.31 -26.00 -22.92
N ALA A 206 15.94 -26.39 -21.70
CA ALA A 206 14.59 -26.18 -21.19
C ALA A 206 14.27 -24.68 -21.03
N LEU A 207 15.23 -23.92 -20.48
CA LEU A 207 15.13 -22.46 -20.37
C LEU A 207 15.07 -21.81 -21.76
N ALA A 208 15.92 -22.19 -22.68
CA ALA A 208 15.93 -21.66 -24.04
C ALA A 208 14.62 -21.89 -24.81
N THR A 209 13.87 -22.93 -24.48
CA THR A 209 12.55 -23.20 -25.04
C THR A 209 11.46 -22.31 -24.44
N LEU A 210 11.60 -21.94 -23.15
CA LEU A 210 10.61 -21.15 -22.43
C LEU A 210 10.75 -19.64 -22.70
N LEU A 211 11.98 -19.12 -22.76
CA LEU A 211 12.26 -17.68 -22.87
C LEU A 211 11.47 -16.96 -23.98
N PRO A 212 11.44 -17.45 -25.24
CA PRO A 212 10.72 -16.76 -26.33
C PRO A 212 9.20 -16.62 -26.06
N ARG A 213 8.64 -17.51 -25.23
CA ARG A 213 7.22 -17.45 -24.87
C ARG A 213 6.98 -16.40 -23.78
N LEU A 214 7.89 -16.28 -22.81
CA LEU A 214 7.83 -15.23 -21.81
C LEU A 214 8.01 -13.85 -22.45
N GLU A 215 8.97 -13.71 -23.38
CA GLU A 215 9.22 -12.48 -24.15
C GLU A 215 7.99 -12.04 -24.97
N ALA A 216 7.27 -13.01 -25.56
CA ALA A 216 6.07 -12.73 -26.34
C ALA A 216 4.86 -12.25 -25.48
N THR A 217 4.91 -12.46 -24.17
CA THR A 217 3.85 -12.10 -23.24
C THR A 217 4.05 -10.67 -22.78
N LYS A 218 3.06 -9.80 -23.05
CA LYS A 218 3.07 -8.43 -22.52
C LYS A 218 2.76 -8.47 -21.03
N LEU A 219 3.65 -7.89 -20.23
CA LEU A 219 3.40 -7.61 -18.82
C LEU A 219 2.61 -6.30 -18.69
N ASP A 220 1.66 -6.24 -17.75
CA ASP A 220 0.95 -5.02 -17.44
C ASP A 220 1.91 -4.04 -16.73
N GLY A 221 2.37 -3.04 -17.48
CA GLY A 221 3.05 -1.87 -16.93
C GLY A 221 4.54 -1.75 -17.20
N ASP A 222 5.31 -2.85 -17.27
CA ASP A 222 6.77 -2.81 -17.45
C ASP A 222 7.29 -3.85 -18.43
N SER A 223 8.44 -3.57 -19.07
CA SER A 223 9.21 -4.54 -19.84
C SER A 223 10.05 -5.41 -18.89
N CYS A 224 10.20 -6.68 -19.21
CA CYS A 224 11.15 -7.57 -18.54
C CYS A 224 12.42 -7.67 -19.39
N ASP A 225 13.27 -6.66 -19.31
CA ASP A 225 14.47 -6.56 -20.16
C ASP A 225 15.47 -7.68 -19.88
N GLY A 226 15.45 -8.25 -18.67
CA GLY A 226 16.30 -9.40 -18.30
C GLY A 226 16.09 -10.65 -19.15
N LEU A 227 14.92 -10.83 -19.79
CA LEU A 227 14.69 -11.96 -20.70
C LEU A 227 15.54 -11.87 -21.98
N THR A 228 15.93 -10.64 -22.38
CA THR A 228 16.74 -10.37 -23.58
C THR A 228 18.18 -9.94 -23.25
N ASP A 229 18.44 -9.54 -22.02
CA ASP A 229 19.78 -9.15 -21.56
C ASP A 229 20.74 -10.33 -21.58
N GLU A 230 21.94 -10.15 -22.16
CA GLU A 230 22.93 -11.24 -22.33
C GLU A 230 23.40 -11.83 -21.00
N THR A 231 23.36 -11.09 -19.92
CA THR A 231 23.81 -11.50 -18.59
C THR A 231 22.69 -12.24 -17.85
N LEU A 232 21.46 -11.70 -17.85
CA LEU A 232 20.35 -12.21 -17.05
C LEU A 232 19.59 -13.35 -17.73
N ARG A 233 19.45 -13.34 -19.06
CA ARG A 233 18.68 -14.35 -19.83
C ARG A 233 19.12 -15.80 -19.65
N ASN A 234 20.35 -16.03 -19.18
CA ASN A 234 20.90 -17.35 -18.95
C ASN A 234 20.81 -17.77 -17.48
N GLU A 235 20.31 -16.90 -16.61
CA GLU A 235 20.11 -17.25 -15.20
C GLU A 235 19.01 -18.30 -15.04
N PRO A 236 19.10 -19.14 -14.00
CA PRO A 236 18.10 -20.15 -13.72
C PRO A 236 16.71 -19.51 -13.46
N VAL A 237 15.69 -20.11 -14.06
CA VAL A 237 14.28 -19.69 -13.88
C VAL A 237 13.58 -20.69 -12.96
N THR A 238 12.86 -20.22 -11.98
CA THR A 238 12.07 -21.06 -11.07
C THR A 238 10.69 -21.32 -11.61
N VAL A 239 10.27 -22.58 -11.61
CA VAL A 239 8.91 -23.03 -11.97
C VAL A 239 8.27 -23.67 -10.75
N THR A 240 7.26 -23.02 -10.21
CA THR A 240 6.51 -23.49 -9.04
C THR A 240 5.18 -24.08 -9.49
N PRO A 241 4.91 -25.36 -9.28
CA PRO A 241 3.64 -25.98 -9.60
C PRO A 241 2.48 -25.33 -8.85
N LEU A 242 1.40 -25.05 -9.56
CA LEU A 242 0.14 -24.54 -9.01
C LEU A 242 -0.95 -25.62 -9.15
N SER A 243 -2.15 -25.33 -8.67
CA SER A 243 -3.32 -26.18 -8.89
C SER A 243 -3.77 -26.17 -10.35
N ASN A 244 -4.57 -27.18 -10.73
CA ASN A 244 -5.21 -27.31 -12.05
C ASN A 244 -4.24 -27.35 -13.24
N GLY A 245 -3.08 -28.00 -13.08
CA GLY A 245 -2.10 -28.17 -14.16
C GLY A 245 -1.45 -26.86 -14.63
N LYS A 246 -1.42 -25.87 -13.76
CA LYS A 246 -0.72 -24.61 -13.97
C LYS A 246 0.59 -24.56 -13.20
N ALA A 247 1.48 -23.72 -13.62
CA ALA A 247 2.73 -23.41 -12.92
C ALA A 247 3.00 -21.91 -12.95
N LEU A 248 3.62 -21.40 -11.88
CA LEU A 248 4.15 -20.06 -11.81
C LEU A 248 5.63 -20.08 -12.20
N VAL A 249 5.98 -19.28 -13.17
CA VAL A 249 7.37 -19.02 -13.57
C VAL A 249 7.80 -17.70 -12.96
N SER A 250 8.97 -17.65 -12.32
CA SER A 250 9.64 -16.42 -11.96
C SER A 250 10.99 -16.28 -12.67
N ALA A 251 11.27 -15.09 -13.21
CA ALA A 251 12.53 -14.78 -13.87
C ALA A 251 12.96 -13.35 -13.52
N THR A 252 14.27 -13.12 -13.40
CA THR A 252 14.82 -11.79 -13.14
C THR A 252 14.63 -10.88 -14.34
N CYS A 253 13.92 -9.78 -14.17
CA CYS A 253 13.67 -8.79 -15.21
C CYS A 253 14.72 -7.69 -15.25
N TRP A 254 15.26 -7.31 -14.10
CA TRP A 254 16.33 -6.33 -13.98
C TRP A 254 17.08 -6.52 -12.66
N ARG A 255 18.31 -6.04 -12.62
CA ARG A 255 19.13 -6.03 -11.40
C ARG A 255 19.86 -4.70 -11.27
N ALA A 256 19.87 -4.14 -10.08
CA ALA A 256 20.64 -2.96 -9.69
C ALA A 256 21.62 -3.33 -8.57
N ALA A 257 22.33 -2.32 -8.03
CA ALA A 257 23.38 -2.56 -7.03
C ALA A 257 22.86 -3.25 -5.75
N TYR A 258 21.61 -2.97 -5.35
CA TYR A 258 21.03 -3.47 -4.09
C TYR A 258 19.62 -4.07 -4.25
N ASN A 259 19.04 -3.99 -5.44
CA ASN A 259 17.68 -4.46 -5.71
C ASN A 259 17.62 -5.23 -7.01
N GLU A 260 16.68 -6.15 -7.09
CA GLU A 260 16.31 -6.82 -8.34
C GLU A 260 14.79 -6.85 -8.49
N GLY A 261 14.31 -6.92 -9.71
CA GLY A 261 12.90 -7.08 -10.01
C GLY A 261 12.66 -8.38 -10.76
N GLU A 262 11.64 -9.12 -10.34
CA GLU A 262 11.21 -10.35 -10.96
C GLU A 262 9.92 -10.17 -11.76
N GLY A 263 9.84 -10.86 -12.89
CA GLY A 263 8.60 -11.08 -13.63
C GLY A 263 7.98 -12.41 -13.26
N TYR A 264 6.65 -12.46 -13.25
CA TYR A 264 5.88 -13.65 -12.91
C TYR A 264 4.88 -13.98 -14.01
N TRP A 265 4.87 -15.25 -14.44
CA TRP A 265 3.96 -15.76 -15.46
C TRP A 265 3.26 -17.02 -14.98
N VAL A 266 1.97 -17.12 -15.27
CA VAL A 266 1.23 -18.37 -15.08
C VAL A 266 1.19 -19.11 -16.41
N ILE A 267 1.76 -20.30 -16.45
CA ILE A 267 1.83 -21.17 -17.63
C ILE A 267 1.13 -22.50 -17.38
N ASP A 268 0.87 -23.26 -18.42
CA ASP A 268 0.48 -24.65 -18.30
C ASP A 268 1.68 -25.50 -17.83
N GLU A 269 1.47 -26.39 -16.84
CA GLU A 269 2.54 -27.21 -16.22
C GLU A 269 3.33 -28.04 -17.24
N ALA A 270 2.67 -28.44 -18.33
CA ALA A 270 3.31 -29.17 -19.43
C ALA A 270 4.18 -28.28 -20.34
N LEU A 271 4.36 -26.98 -20.03
CA LEU A 271 5.03 -25.98 -20.89
C LEU A 271 4.41 -25.86 -22.29
N LYS A 272 3.21 -26.37 -22.46
CA LYS A 272 2.40 -26.29 -23.68
C LYS A 272 1.44 -25.14 -23.49
N GLY A 273 1.88 -23.94 -23.76
CA GLY A 273 1.04 -22.74 -23.77
C GLY A 273 0.45 -22.50 -25.13
#